data_d1549a0413d63875b9662120ce1e6dcf
#
_entry.id   d1549a0413d63875b9662120ce1e6dcf
#
_cell.length_a   1.000
_cell.length_b   1.000
_cell.length_c   1.000
_cell.angle_alpha   90.00
_cell.angle_beta   90.00
_cell.angle_gamma   90.00
#
_symmetry.space_group_name_H-M   'P 1'
#
loop_
_entity.id
_entity.type
_entity.pdbx_description
1 polymer ?
#
loop_
_entity_poly.entity_id
_entity_poly.type
_entity_poly.pdbx_seq_one_letter_code
_entity_poly.pdbx_strand_id
1 'polypeptide(L)'
;MDVLEVTKDNYQELIEIWEASVRATHDFLPEESIIELKPLILQHYFDAVALRCTKQGEEISGFIGVADSNIEMLFIKPQHFGEGIGRNLVKHAVDNLNASKVDVNEQNPNAIGFYEKVGFKKVG
;
A
#
# COMPACT_ATOMS: atom_id res chain seq x y z
N MET A 1 7.61 8.48 -13.37
CA MET A 1 6.44 7.66 -13.00
C MET A 1 5.42 8.55 -12.31
N ASP A 2 4.24 8.67 -12.90
CA ASP A 2 3.22 9.56 -12.36
C ASP A 2 2.39 8.88 -11.30
N VAL A 3 2.08 9.63 -10.24
CA VAL A 3 1.15 9.18 -9.20
C VAL A 3 -0.21 9.80 -9.50
N LEU A 4 -1.23 8.96 -9.56
CA LEU A 4 -2.57 9.33 -10.00
C LEU A 4 -3.59 9.19 -8.88
N GLU A 5 -4.68 9.97 -8.97
CA GLU A 5 -5.80 9.81 -8.07
C GLU A 5 -6.57 8.53 -8.39
N VAL A 6 -7.23 7.98 -7.37
CA VAL A 6 -8.01 6.75 -7.48
C VAL A 6 -9.49 7.09 -7.38
N THR A 7 -10.30 6.47 -8.23
CA THR A 7 -11.76 6.55 -8.15
C THR A 7 -12.32 5.21 -7.70
N LYS A 8 -13.60 5.17 -7.35
CA LYS A 8 -14.25 3.91 -6.93
C LYS A 8 -14.23 2.84 -8.02
N ASP A 9 -14.17 3.24 -9.28
CA ASP A 9 -14.05 2.29 -10.40
C ASP A 9 -12.76 1.49 -10.36
N ASN A 10 -11.74 1.98 -9.65
CA ASN A 10 -10.46 1.32 -9.51
C ASN A 10 -10.42 0.31 -8.35
N TYR A 11 -11.40 0.32 -7.46
CA TYR A 11 -11.34 -0.46 -6.22
C TYR A 11 -11.19 -1.95 -6.45
N GLN A 12 -11.84 -2.49 -7.47
CA GLN A 12 -11.72 -3.92 -7.77
C GLN A 12 -10.29 -4.28 -8.17
N GLU A 13 -9.65 -3.44 -8.96
CA GLU A 13 -8.25 -3.66 -9.35
C GLU A 13 -7.32 -3.51 -8.14
N LEU A 14 -7.58 -2.54 -7.26
CA LEU A 14 -6.78 -2.35 -6.05
C LEU A 14 -6.87 -3.56 -5.11
N ILE A 15 -8.07 -4.12 -4.92
CA ILE A 15 -8.22 -5.25 -4.01
C ILE A 15 -7.50 -6.50 -4.53
N GLU A 16 -7.45 -6.67 -5.84
CA GLU A 16 -6.70 -7.77 -6.44
C GLU A 16 -5.19 -7.59 -6.23
N ILE A 17 -4.69 -6.35 -6.31
CA ILE A 17 -3.29 -6.04 -6.02
C ILE A 17 -2.99 -6.30 -4.55
N TRP A 18 -3.88 -5.87 -3.65
CA TRP A 18 -3.74 -6.14 -2.22
C TRP A 18 -3.59 -7.64 -1.96
N GLU A 19 -4.49 -8.43 -2.49
CA GLU A 19 -4.47 -9.88 -2.28
C GLU A 19 -3.20 -10.52 -2.84
N ALA A 20 -2.81 -10.17 -4.07
CA ALA A 20 -1.61 -10.72 -4.70
C ALA A 20 -0.34 -10.35 -3.91
N SER A 21 -0.26 -9.10 -3.46
CA SER A 21 0.89 -8.62 -2.70
C SER A 21 0.97 -9.29 -1.33
N VAL A 22 -0.15 -9.40 -0.64
CA VAL A 22 -0.21 -10.03 0.68
C VAL A 22 0.19 -11.50 0.60
N ARG A 23 -0.32 -12.23 -0.40
CA ARG A 23 0.04 -13.64 -0.59
C ARG A 23 1.51 -13.82 -0.91
N ALA A 24 2.14 -12.84 -1.56
CA ALA A 24 3.55 -12.91 -1.92
C ALA A 24 4.49 -12.54 -0.78
N THR A 25 4.04 -11.71 0.18
CA THR A 25 4.94 -11.10 1.18
C THR A 25 4.54 -11.36 2.62
N HIS A 26 3.29 -11.71 2.90
CA HIS A 26 2.77 -11.87 4.26
C HIS A 26 2.46 -13.35 4.53
N ASP A 27 3.48 -14.19 4.48
CA ASP A 27 3.34 -15.63 4.71
C ASP A 27 2.88 -15.97 6.13
N PHE A 28 3.02 -15.00 7.06
CA PHE A 28 2.51 -15.13 8.42
C PHE A 28 0.99 -14.88 8.52
N LEU A 29 0.34 -14.41 7.46
CA LEU A 29 -1.09 -14.11 7.47
C LEU A 29 -1.88 -15.32 7.01
N PRO A 30 -2.77 -15.91 7.88
CA PRO A 30 -3.54 -17.08 7.50
C PRO A 30 -4.52 -16.80 6.36
N GLU A 31 -4.80 -17.83 5.57
CA GLU A 31 -5.77 -17.75 4.47
C GLU A 31 -7.12 -17.21 4.94
N GLU A 32 -7.58 -17.65 6.12
CA GLU A 32 -8.85 -17.19 6.70
C GLU A 32 -8.87 -15.68 6.90
N SER A 33 -7.75 -15.10 7.33
CA SER A 33 -7.63 -13.66 7.52
C SER A 33 -7.74 -12.90 6.21
N ILE A 34 -7.14 -13.43 5.15
CA ILE A 34 -7.24 -12.84 3.82
C ILE A 34 -8.69 -12.82 3.33
N ILE A 35 -9.38 -13.95 3.49
CA ILE A 35 -10.79 -14.08 3.09
C ILE A 35 -11.68 -13.11 3.86
N GLU A 36 -11.43 -12.93 5.16
CA GLU A 36 -12.21 -12.03 6.00
C GLU A 36 -11.91 -10.55 5.73
N LEU A 37 -10.64 -10.21 5.51
CA LEU A 37 -10.22 -8.82 5.30
C LEU A 37 -10.61 -8.27 3.93
N LYS A 38 -10.59 -9.11 2.91
CA LYS A 38 -10.82 -8.67 1.53
C LYS A 38 -12.11 -7.87 1.36
N PRO A 39 -13.29 -8.36 1.79
CA PRO A 39 -14.52 -7.57 1.66
C PRO A 39 -14.55 -6.32 2.53
N LEU A 40 -13.92 -6.37 3.71
CA LEU A 40 -13.86 -5.19 4.59
C LEU A 40 -13.03 -4.07 3.95
N ILE A 41 -11.91 -4.41 3.34
CA ILE A 41 -11.06 -3.43 2.66
C ILE A 41 -11.82 -2.82 1.49
N LEU A 42 -12.43 -3.67 0.68
CA LEU A 42 -13.15 -3.23 -0.52
C LEU A 42 -14.35 -2.34 -0.19
N GLN A 43 -15.11 -2.68 0.85
CA GLN A 43 -16.36 -2.01 1.17
C GLN A 43 -16.21 -0.81 2.12
N HIS A 44 -15.17 -0.80 2.94
CA HIS A 44 -15.04 0.21 4.01
C HIS A 44 -13.68 0.91 4.04
N TYR A 45 -12.58 0.16 3.97
CA TYR A 45 -11.27 0.74 4.24
C TYR A 45 -10.78 1.64 3.11
N PHE A 46 -11.08 1.32 1.86
CA PHE A 46 -10.70 2.18 0.74
C PHE A 46 -11.37 3.55 0.84
N ASP A 47 -12.62 3.60 1.30
CA ASP A 47 -13.32 4.87 1.45
C ASP A 47 -12.79 5.71 2.62
N ALA A 48 -12.07 5.09 3.55
CA ALA A 48 -11.57 5.76 4.75
C ALA A 48 -10.21 6.42 4.57
N VAL A 49 -9.54 6.24 3.43
CA VAL A 49 -8.18 6.73 3.19
C VAL A 49 -8.12 7.55 1.90
N ALA A 50 -7.12 8.45 1.84
CA ALA A 50 -6.79 9.13 0.59
C ALA A 50 -5.92 8.18 -0.23
N LEU A 51 -6.43 7.73 -1.38
CA LEU A 51 -5.77 6.75 -2.23
C LEU A 51 -5.07 7.40 -3.40
N ARG A 52 -3.89 6.88 -3.73
CA ARG A 52 -3.12 7.25 -4.93
C ARG A 52 -2.55 5.98 -5.53
N CYS A 53 -2.36 5.96 -6.84
CA CYS A 53 -1.83 4.78 -7.53
C CYS A 53 -0.81 5.16 -8.59
N THR A 54 -0.06 4.15 -9.05
CA THR A 54 0.78 4.24 -10.24
C THR A 54 0.28 3.25 -11.27
N LYS A 55 0.57 3.51 -12.54
CA LYS A 55 0.16 2.62 -13.64
C LYS A 55 1.36 2.24 -14.51
N GLN A 56 1.29 1.03 -15.04
CA GLN A 56 2.15 0.56 -16.12
C GLN A 56 1.22 0.32 -17.32
N GLY A 57 1.26 1.23 -18.30
CA GLY A 57 0.26 1.23 -19.35
C GLY A 57 -1.11 1.58 -18.77
N GLU A 58 -2.09 0.73 -18.96
CA GLU A 58 -3.44 0.92 -18.44
C GLU A 58 -3.69 0.18 -17.12
N GLU A 59 -2.74 -0.63 -16.68
CA GLU A 59 -2.88 -1.42 -15.45
C GLU A 59 -2.26 -0.71 -14.26
N ILE A 60 -2.94 -0.78 -13.11
CA ILE A 60 -2.41 -0.24 -11.87
C ILE A 60 -1.28 -1.16 -11.40
N SER A 61 -0.13 -0.57 -11.05
CA SER A 61 1.05 -1.31 -10.61
C SER A 61 1.24 -1.29 -9.09
N GLY A 62 0.69 -0.29 -8.42
CA GLY A 62 0.76 -0.18 -6.97
C GLY A 62 -0.13 0.95 -6.47
N PHE A 63 -0.38 0.96 -5.16
CA PHE A 63 -1.19 2.02 -4.56
C PHE A 63 -0.80 2.29 -3.11
N ILE A 64 -1.17 3.47 -2.63
CA ILE A 64 -0.95 3.90 -1.24
C ILE A 64 -2.23 4.53 -0.73
N GLY A 65 -2.51 4.32 0.56
CA GLY A 65 -3.64 4.95 1.25
C GLY A 65 -3.16 5.61 2.53
N VAL A 66 -3.57 6.85 2.75
CA VAL A 66 -3.16 7.66 3.90
C VAL A 66 -4.40 8.17 4.64
N ALA A 67 -4.39 8.08 5.96
CA ALA A 67 -5.42 8.66 6.83
C ALA A 67 -4.75 9.23 8.08
N ASP A 68 -5.15 10.44 8.48
CA ASP A 68 -4.62 11.10 9.68
C ASP A 68 -3.08 11.12 9.71
N SER A 69 -2.48 11.46 8.59
CA SER A 69 -1.03 11.54 8.40
C SER A 69 -0.31 10.19 8.51
N ASN A 70 -1.04 9.09 8.59
CA ASN A 70 -0.50 7.74 8.70
C ASN A 70 -0.67 6.99 7.39
N ILE A 71 0.40 6.31 6.94
CA ILE A 71 0.32 5.42 5.79
C ILE A 71 -0.38 4.13 6.26
N GLU A 72 -1.63 3.96 5.85
CA GLU A 72 -2.44 2.81 6.23
C GLU A 72 -2.25 1.63 5.28
N MET A 73 -1.97 1.93 4.01
CA MET A 73 -1.82 0.91 2.97
C MET A 73 -0.70 1.30 2.02
N LEU A 74 0.13 0.31 1.66
CA LEU A 74 1.11 0.44 0.58
C LEU A 74 1.31 -0.95 0.00
N PHE A 75 0.82 -1.15 -1.21
CA PHE A 75 0.86 -2.46 -1.86
C PHE A 75 1.27 -2.32 -3.31
N ILE A 76 2.18 -3.19 -3.74
CA ILE A 76 2.73 -3.19 -5.09
C ILE A 76 2.42 -4.55 -5.72
N LYS A 77 2.05 -4.55 -7.00
CA LYS A 77 1.85 -5.80 -7.74
C LYS A 77 3.16 -6.60 -7.71
N PRO A 78 3.11 -7.91 -7.36
CA PRO A 78 4.35 -8.68 -7.19
C PRO A 78 5.30 -8.65 -8.40
N GLN A 79 4.78 -8.64 -9.63
CA GLN A 79 5.63 -8.57 -10.82
C GLN A 79 6.39 -7.26 -10.96
N HIS A 80 6.05 -6.25 -10.16
CA HIS A 80 6.70 -4.94 -10.17
C HIS A 80 7.53 -4.66 -8.92
N PHE A 81 7.74 -5.67 -8.07
CA PHE A 81 8.60 -5.52 -6.89
C PHE A 81 10.02 -5.13 -7.34
N GLY A 82 10.64 -4.23 -6.58
CA GLY A 82 12.01 -3.82 -6.86
C GLY A 82 12.18 -2.74 -7.93
N GLU A 83 11.07 -2.18 -8.44
CA GLU A 83 11.11 -1.16 -9.49
C GLU A 83 11.04 0.27 -8.96
N GLY A 84 11.04 0.46 -7.64
CA GLY A 84 11.00 1.79 -7.05
C GLY A 84 9.61 2.39 -6.90
N ILE A 85 8.56 1.63 -7.17
CA ILE A 85 7.17 2.10 -7.08
C ILE A 85 6.81 2.49 -5.66
N GLY A 86 7.16 1.64 -4.68
CA GLY A 86 6.87 1.94 -3.28
C GLY A 86 7.51 3.22 -2.80
N ARG A 87 8.78 3.44 -3.14
CA ARG A 87 9.49 4.68 -2.80
C ARG A 87 8.80 5.90 -3.42
N ASN A 88 8.40 5.79 -4.68
CA ASN A 88 7.74 6.88 -5.39
C ASN A 88 6.39 7.24 -4.75
N LEU A 89 5.62 6.21 -4.37
CA LEU A 89 4.32 6.42 -3.70
C LEU A 89 4.50 7.04 -2.31
N VAL A 90 5.47 6.57 -1.53
CA VAL A 90 5.75 7.15 -0.20
C VAL A 90 6.17 8.61 -0.32
N LYS A 91 7.06 8.91 -1.27
CA LYS A 91 7.50 10.29 -1.49
C LYS A 91 6.30 11.19 -1.83
N HIS A 92 5.43 10.74 -2.72
CA HIS A 92 4.23 11.49 -3.06
C HIS A 92 3.33 11.72 -1.83
N ALA A 93 3.16 10.69 -1.00
CA ALA A 93 2.34 10.79 0.20
C ALA A 93 2.92 11.79 1.20
N VAL A 94 4.24 11.78 1.40
CA VAL A 94 4.91 12.75 2.28
C VAL A 94 4.75 14.17 1.75
N ASP A 95 4.96 14.36 0.45
CA ASP A 95 4.96 15.69 -0.16
C ASP A 95 3.54 16.26 -0.35
N ASN A 96 2.54 15.41 -0.58
CA ASN A 96 1.20 15.85 -1.00
C ASN A 96 0.05 15.42 -0.10
N LEU A 97 0.23 14.42 0.75
CA LEU A 97 -0.82 13.88 1.61
C LEU A 97 -0.50 14.03 3.10
N ASN A 98 0.56 14.78 3.42
CA ASN A 98 1.01 15.02 4.80
C ASN A 98 1.34 13.74 5.58
N ALA A 99 1.75 12.68 4.89
CA ALA A 99 2.13 11.44 5.55
C ALA A 99 3.39 11.65 6.37
N SER A 100 3.35 11.30 7.65
CA SER A 100 4.49 11.49 8.56
C SER A 100 4.78 10.28 9.42
N LYS A 101 3.92 9.27 9.38
CA LYS A 101 4.07 8.07 10.20
C LYS A 101 3.53 6.84 9.50
N VAL A 102 3.96 5.68 9.95
CA VAL A 102 3.51 4.38 9.44
C VAL A 102 3.63 3.36 10.56
N ASP A 103 2.66 2.46 10.63
CA ASP A 103 2.70 1.31 11.52
C ASP A 103 3.13 0.09 10.72
N VAL A 104 4.15 -0.62 11.18
CA VAL A 104 4.68 -1.79 10.49
C VAL A 104 4.69 -2.98 11.44
N ASN A 105 4.18 -4.12 10.98
CA ASN A 105 4.17 -5.35 11.75
C ASN A 105 5.61 -5.84 11.95
N GLU A 106 5.97 -6.16 13.19
CA GLU A 106 7.31 -6.66 13.53
C GLU A 106 7.66 -7.96 12.79
N GLN A 107 6.66 -8.72 12.36
CA GLN A 107 6.83 -9.95 11.61
C GLN A 107 7.19 -9.69 10.14
N ASN A 108 7.32 -8.42 9.72
CA ASN A 108 7.64 -8.05 8.37
C ASN A 108 8.93 -7.21 8.32
N PRO A 109 10.11 -7.84 8.50
CA PRO A 109 11.38 -7.10 8.53
C PRO A 109 11.70 -6.39 7.20
N ASN A 110 11.22 -6.91 6.08
CA ASN A 110 11.43 -6.26 4.78
C ASN A 110 10.73 -4.90 4.71
N ALA A 111 9.51 -4.80 5.25
CA ALA A 111 8.79 -3.54 5.30
C ALA A 111 9.47 -2.55 6.25
N ILE A 112 9.93 -3.02 7.41
CA ILE A 112 10.67 -2.18 8.36
C ILE A 112 11.89 -1.58 7.68
N GLY A 113 12.69 -2.40 7.02
CA GLY A 113 13.89 -1.95 6.30
C GLY A 113 13.55 -0.96 5.19
N PHE A 114 12.48 -1.21 4.46
CA PHE A 114 12.02 -0.30 3.41
C PHE A 114 11.69 1.09 3.96
N TYR A 115 10.89 1.16 5.02
CA TYR A 115 10.50 2.45 5.58
C TYR A 115 11.68 3.20 6.19
N GLU A 116 12.62 2.50 6.80
CA GLU A 116 13.83 3.12 7.30
C GLU A 116 14.66 3.73 6.17
N LYS A 117 14.76 3.04 5.04
CA LYS A 117 15.50 3.54 3.86
C LYS A 117 14.87 4.80 3.27
N VAL A 118 13.55 4.93 3.31
CA VAL A 118 12.88 6.12 2.78
C VAL A 118 12.74 7.24 3.80
N GLY A 119 13.33 7.09 4.98
CA GLY A 119 13.48 8.18 5.94
C GLY A 119 12.65 8.10 7.21
N PHE A 120 11.89 7.04 7.40
CA PHE A 120 11.12 6.85 8.64
C PHE A 120 12.02 6.33 9.74
N LYS A 121 11.79 6.81 10.96
CA LYS A 121 12.53 6.38 12.14
C LYS A 121 11.64 5.58 13.05
N LYS A 122 12.19 4.53 13.64
CA LYS A 122 11.47 3.71 14.60
C LYS A 122 11.28 4.49 15.91
N VAL A 123 10.04 4.60 16.39
CA VAL A 123 9.72 5.35 17.61
C VAL A 123 8.91 4.54 18.64
N GLY A 124 8.59 3.30 18.35
CA GLY A 124 7.80 2.55 19.31
C GLY A 124 7.78 1.09 19.06
#